data_d0702dd43ca908e3ba7e9a2af9f33784
#
_entry.id   d0702dd43ca908e3ba7e9a2af9f33784
#
_cell.length_a   1.000
_cell.length_b   1.000
_cell.length_c   1.000
_cell.angle_alpha   90.00
_cell.angle_beta   90.00
_cell.angle_gamma   90.00
#
_symmetry.space_group_name_H-M   'P 1'
#
loop_
_entity.id
_entity.type
_entity.pdbx_description
1 polymer ?
#
loop_
_entity_poly.entity_id
_entity_poly.type
_entity_poly.pdbx_seq_one_letter_code
_entity_poly.pdbx_strand_id
1 'polypeptide(L)'
;MSAAQETPTGERAVFRKNSREFLVIAESEYQGREYIDIRSHYVNDNGELSPTRKGITLSPAKLNEFAASLSAFAQELESREEDE
;
A
#
# COMPACT_ATOMS: atom_id res chain seq x y z
N MET A 1 9.30 -12.84 6.84
CA MET A 1 9.00 -12.47 6.40
C MET A 1 8.23 -12.72 5.60
N SER A 2 7.77 -12.79 5.45
CA SER A 2 7.01 -13.09 4.83
C SER A 2 6.79 -12.89 3.81
N ALA A 3 6.72 -12.33 3.62
CA ALA A 3 6.48 -12.01 2.63
C ALA A 3 6.58 -12.59 1.69
N ALA A 4 6.68 -13.09 1.80
CA ALA A 4 6.81 -13.80 1.16
C ALA A 4 6.46 -13.86 -0.05
N GLN A 5 5.55 -13.78 -0.40
CA GLN A 5 5.16 -14.10 -1.54
C GLN A 5 5.75 -13.33 -2.53
N GLU A 6 5.80 -12.22 -2.50
CA GLU A 6 6.39 -11.61 -3.47
C GLU A 6 7.68 -11.46 -3.16
N THR A 7 8.55 -11.12 -3.81
CA THR A 7 9.86 -11.00 -3.57
C THR A 7 10.15 -9.60 -3.32
N PRO A 8 9.84 -9.12 -2.24
CA PRO A 8 10.10 -7.77 -2.00
C PRO A 8 11.56 -7.52 -2.01
N THR A 9 11.95 -6.51 -2.66
CA THR A 9 13.32 -6.19 -2.74
C THR A 9 13.68 -5.20 -1.69
N GLY A 10 12.76 -4.73 -0.91
CA GLY A 10 13.07 -3.78 0.10
C GLY A 10 12.06 -3.87 1.18
N GLU A 11 11.97 -2.83 1.95
CA GLU A 11 11.05 -2.82 3.04
C GLU A 11 9.67 -2.65 2.54
N ARG A 12 8.74 -2.99 3.34
CA ARG A 12 7.37 -2.74 3.00
C ARG A 12 6.72 -1.97 4.12
N ALA A 13 5.67 -1.25 3.81
CA ALA A 13 4.91 -0.50 4.78
C ALA A 13 3.55 -1.12 4.90
N VAL A 14 3.04 -1.18 6.12
CA VAL A 14 1.74 -1.78 6.36
C VAL A 14 0.88 -0.76 7.09
N PHE A 15 -0.27 -0.48 6.53
CA PHE A 15 -1.19 0.47 7.11
C PHE A 15 -2.47 -0.27 7.49
N ARG A 16 -2.85 -0.19 8.75
CA ARG A 16 -4.03 -0.89 9.21
C ARG A 16 -5.26 -0.09 8.84
N LYS A 17 -6.12 -0.69 8.04
CA LYS A 17 -7.31 -0.01 7.60
C LYS A 17 -8.44 -0.19 8.59
N ASN A 18 -8.59 -1.40 9.08
CA ASN A 18 -9.58 -1.68 10.13
C ASN A 18 -9.14 -2.98 10.79
N SER A 19 -9.98 -3.59 11.59
CA SER A 19 -9.56 -4.73 12.37
C SER A 19 -9.20 -5.94 11.53
N ARG A 20 -9.64 -5.98 10.27
CA ARG A 20 -9.39 -7.14 9.45
C ARG A 20 -8.62 -6.87 8.20
N GLU A 21 -8.49 -5.63 7.78
CA GLU A 21 -7.90 -5.30 6.51
C GLU A 21 -6.75 -4.37 6.67
N PHE A 22 -5.76 -4.56 5.83
CA PHE A 22 -4.54 -3.77 5.86
C PHE A 22 -4.18 -3.39 4.43
N LEU A 23 -3.53 -2.25 4.28
CA LEU A 23 -2.94 -1.91 2.99
C LEU A 23 -1.46 -2.16 3.12
N VAL A 24 -0.92 -2.87 2.17
CA VAL A 24 0.51 -3.19 2.17
C VAL A 24 1.14 -2.54 0.97
N ILE A 25 2.18 -1.76 1.20
CA ILE A 25 2.92 -1.07 0.16
C ILE A 25 4.27 -1.72 0.09
N ALA A 26 4.60 -2.29 -1.04
CA ALA A 26 5.82 -3.07 -1.15
C ALA A 26 6.42 -2.93 -2.53
N GLU A 27 7.74 -3.10 -2.59
CA GLU A 27 8.39 -3.20 -3.86
C GLU A 27 8.26 -4.60 -4.37
N SER A 28 8.06 -4.76 -5.63
CA SER A 28 8.08 -6.08 -6.22
C SER A 28 8.67 -5.99 -7.62
N GLU A 29 9.01 -7.12 -8.15
CA GLU A 29 9.66 -7.19 -9.43
C GLU A 29 8.96 -8.22 -10.29
N TYR A 30 8.79 -7.92 -11.57
CA TYR A 30 8.15 -8.83 -12.47
C TYR A 30 8.81 -8.66 -13.83
N GLN A 31 9.42 -9.73 -14.34
CA GLN A 31 10.05 -9.74 -15.65
C GLN A 31 11.08 -8.63 -15.77
N GLY A 32 11.88 -8.47 -14.74
CA GLY A 32 12.96 -7.51 -14.77
C GLY A 32 12.57 -6.08 -14.51
N ARG A 33 11.31 -5.82 -14.23
CA ARG A 33 10.87 -4.48 -13.94
C ARG A 33 10.43 -4.35 -12.53
N GLU A 34 10.73 -3.24 -11.93
CA GLU A 34 10.35 -2.99 -10.56
C GLU A 34 9.07 -2.22 -10.49
N TYR A 35 8.23 -2.58 -9.54
CA TYR A 35 7.00 -1.90 -9.32
C TYR A 35 6.83 -1.60 -7.87
N ILE A 36 5.94 -0.66 -7.57
CA ILE A 36 5.42 -0.50 -6.21
C ILE A 36 4.01 -1.06 -6.22
N ASP A 37 3.75 -1.98 -5.32
CA ASP A 37 2.43 -2.59 -5.22
C ASP A 37 1.75 -2.09 -3.96
N ILE A 38 0.55 -1.54 -4.11
CA ILE A 38 -0.23 -1.07 -2.99
C ILE A 38 -1.51 -1.89 -3.01
N ARG A 39 -1.65 -2.79 -2.05
CA ARG A 39 -2.68 -3.79 -2.15
C ARG A 39 -3.35 -4.03 -0.82
N SER A 40 -4.65 -4.29 -0.87
CA SER A 40 -5.38 -4.67 0.31
C SER A 40 -5.06 -6.11 0.67
N HIS A 41 -4.82 -6.33 1.94
CA HIS A 41 -4.59 -7.67 2.45
C HIS A 41 -5.60 -7.91 3.56
N TYR A 42 -5.84 -9.16 3.86
CA TYR A 42 -6.71 -9.52 4.96
C TYR A 42 -6.00 -10.56 5.81
N VAL A 43 -6.47 -10.74 7.02
CA VAL A 43 -5.90 -11.74 7.91
C VAL A 43 -6.61 -13.05 7.65
N ASN A 44 -5.84 -14.06 7.23
CA ASN A 44 -6.44 -15.34 6.90
C ASN A 44 -6.59 -16.19 8.15
N ASP A 45 -7.05 -17.42 7.96
CA ASP A 45 -7.34 -18.28 9.10
C ASP A 45 -6.11 -18.63 9.89
N ASN A 46 -4.94 -18.53 9.30
CA ASN A 46 -3.70 -18.83 10.00
C ASN A 46 -3.15 -17.60 10.70
N GLY A 47 -3.83 -16.48 10.66
CA GLY A 47 -3.33 -15.27 11.28
C GLY A 47 -2.32 -14.52 10.45
N GLU A 48 -2.22 -14.84 9.16
CA GLU A 48 -1.25 -14.20 8.30
C GLU A 48 -1.93 -13.27 7.34
N LEU A 49 -1.19 -12.27 6.88
CA LEU A 49 -1.73 -11.36 5.88
C LEU A 49 -1.72 -12.03 4.52
N SER A 50 -2.84 -11.98 3.86
CA SER A 50 -2.98 -12.55 2.52
C SER A 50 -3.44 -11.48 1.57
N PRO A 51 -2.89 -11.43 0.36
CA PRO A 51 -3.26 -10.38 -0.58
C PRO A 51 -4.63 -10.64 -1.20
N THR A 52 -5.23 -9.57 -1.66
CA THR A 52 -6.48 -9.65 -2.40
C THR A 52 -6.24 -9.08 -3.78
N ARG A 53 -7.29 -9.06 -4.58
CA ARG A 53 -7.18 -8.47 -5.89
C ARG A 53 -7.27 -6.97 -5.88
N LYS A 54 -7.62 -6.40 -4.74
CA LYS A 54 -7.82 -4.96 -4.69
C LYS A 54 -6.51 -4.28 -4.46
N GLY A 55 -6.05 -3.58 -5.45
CA GLY A 55 -4.78 -2.89 -5.34
C GLY A 55 -4.43 -2.19 -6.61
N ILE A 56 -3.32 -1.47 -6.57
CA ILE A 56 -2.80 -0.79 -7.73
C ILE A 56 -1.32 -1.01 -7.77
N THR A 57 -0.74 -0.84 -8.94
CA THR A 57 0.69 -0.86 -9.08
C THR A 57 1.15 0.42 -9.73
N LEU A 58 2.31 0.88 -9.33
CA LEU A 58 2.89 2.09 -9.85
C LEU A 58 4.35 1.84 -10.17
N SER A 59 4.88 2.59 -11.10
CA SER A 59 6.32 2.57 -11.26
C SER A 59 6.93 3.31 -10.08
N PRO A 60 8.15 2.97 -9.69
CA PRO A 60 8.77 3.67 -8.57
C PRO A 60 8.84 5.18 -8.77
N ALA A 61 8.99 5.60 -10.02
CA ALA A 61 9.09 7.02 -10.29
C ALA A 61 7.80 7.78 -10.00
N LYS A 62 6.69 7.07 -9.99
CA LYS A 62 5.40 7.73 -9.75
C LYS A 62 5.00 7.72 -8.29
N LEU A 63 5.73 7.03 -7.46
CA LEU A 63 5.31 6.89 -6.08
C LEU A 63 5.29 8.21 -5.36
N ASN A 64 6.30 9.04 -5.56
CA ASN A 64 6.33 10.34 -4.88
C ASN A 64 5.21 11.24 -5.34
N GLU A 65 4.87 11.20 -6.62
CA GLU A 65 3.75 11.99 -7.10
C GLU A 65 2.46 11.51 -6.48
N PHE A 66 2.29 10.22 -6.38
CA PHE A 66 1.10 9.66 -5.77
C PHE A 66 1.01 10.07 -4.31
N ALA A 67 2.13 9.99 -3.59
CA ALA A 67 2.15 10.35 -2.19
C ALA A 67 1.83 11.83 -2.00
N ALA A 68 2.34 12.66 -2.87
CA ALA A 68 2.08 14.08 -2.78
C ALA A 68 0.61 14.39 -3.03
N SER A 69 0.01 13.73 -4.00
CA SER A 69 -1.40 13.91 -4.27
C SER A 69 -2.25 13.49 -3.10
N LEU A 70 -1.89 12.36 -2.50
CA LEU A 70 -2.63 11.86 -1.37
C LEU A 70 -2.53 12.80 -0.19
N SER A 71 -1.33 13.30 0.05
CA SER A 71 -1.10 14.22 1.15
C SER A 71 -1.86 15.51 0.96
N ALA A 72 -1.86 16.05 -0.26
CA ALA A 72 -2.58 17.28 -0.53
C ALA A 72 -4.08 17.09 -0.35
N PHE A 73 -4.59 15.96 -0.78
CA PHE A 73 -6.00 15.69 -0.61
C PHE A 73 -6.36 15.58 0.88
N ALA A 74 -5.52 14.92 1.65
CA ALA A 74 -5.77 14.76 3.07
C ALA A 74 -5.75 16.11 3.77
N GLN A 75 -4.82 16.97 3.40
CA GLN A 75 -4.76 18.29 4.01
C GLN A 75 -5.98 19.11 3.67
N GLU A 76 -6.47 18.98 2.47
CA GLU A 76 -7.66 19.72 2.10
C GLU A 76 -8.85 19.26 2.90
N LEU A 77 -8.98 17.98 3.12
CA LEU A 77 -10.06 17.47 3.94
C LEU A 77 -9.98 17.98 5.36
N GLU A 78 -8.79 17.99 5.92
CA GLU A 78 -8.61 18.48 7.27
C GLU A 78 -9.01 19.93 7.37
N SER A 79 -8.61 20.71 6.39
CA SER A 79 -8.95 22.10 6.39
C SER A 79 -10.44 22.33 6.38
N ARG A 80 -11.13 21.55 5.60
CA ARG A 80 -12.56 21.70 5.52
C ARG A 80 -13.24 21.32 6.81
N GLU A 81 -12.75 20.30 7.46
CA GLU A 81 -13.34 19.89 8.72
C GLU A 81 -13.12 20.93 9.78
N GLU A 82 -11.96 21.56 9.76
CA GLU A 82 -11.69 22.56 10.76
C GLU A 82 -12.55 23.77 10.60
N ASP A 83 -12.98 24.04 9.41
CA ASP A 83 -13.81 25.21 9.18
C ASP A 83 -15.18 25.05 9.76
N GLU A 84 -15.54 23.89 10.17
CA GLU A 84 -16.82 23.71 10.73
C GLU A 84 -16.80 23.88 12.19
#